data_0acf749f973ffcf33d62e08c9ab0e128
#
_entry.id   0acf749f973ffcf33d62e08c9ab0e128
#
_cell.length_a   1.000
_cell.length_b   1.000
_cell.length_c   1.000
_cell.angle_alpha   90.00
_cell.angle_beta   90.00
_cell.angle_gamma   90.00
#
_symmetry.space_group_name_H-M   'P 1'
#
loop_
_entity.id
_entity.type
_entity.pdbx_description
1 polymer ?
#
loop_
_entity_poly.entity_id
_entity_poly.type
_entity_poly.pdbx_seq_one_letter_code
_entity_poly.pdbx_strand_id
1 'polypeptide(L)'
;VKGSNYLELLGKAKIAVFDKTGTLTKGVFKVVETCANGISEDDLLELAAYGEYYSNHPIAASIKAAYKGTVQIDRLDGYEEISGMGIKVLKDGKEVLVGNKKLLDSRKISMAGAKQPSKVGTVLFVAENGAYKGCITIADEIKDGVKDAIASIKKCGIDNVVMLTGDKKEVADSVAKELGIDTVCAELMPGDKVDKVEQLLREKDEDSTLIFTGDGINEQQTSF
;
A
#
# COMPACT_ATOMS: atom_id res chain seq x y z
N VAL A 1 2.77 -6.49 29.58
CA VAL A 1 2.53 -5.32 30.44
C VAL A 1 3.34 -5.55 31.71
N LYS A 2 4.29 -4.68 32.02
CA LYS A 2 5.10 -4.78 33.23
C LYS A 2 4.61 -3.72 34.22
N GLY A 3 3.72 -4.13 35.16
CA GLY A 3 3.26 -3.31 36.27
C GLY A 3 1.75 -3.06 36.30
N SER A 4 1.17 -2.99 37.48
CA SER A 4 -0.27 -2.75 37.73
C SER A 4 -0.73 -1.38 37.21
N ASN A 5 0.13 -0.36 37.26
CA ASN A 5 -0.18 1.00 36.81
C ASN A 5 -0.56 1.06 35.32
N TYR A 6 0.08 0.21 34.46
CA TYR A 6 -0.25 0.17 33.05
C TYR A 6 -1.62 -0.46 32.77
N LEU A 7 -2.08 -1.38 33.60
CA LEU A 7 -3.44 -1.96 33.50
C LEU A 7 -4.50 -0.92 33.80
N GLU A 8 -4.25 -0.06 34.81
CA GLU A 8 -5.16 1.05 35.11
C GLU A 8 -5.22 2.08 33.97
N LEU A 9 -4.05 2.44 33.40
CA LEU A 9 -3.98 3.35 32.25
C LEU A 9 -4.69 2.77 31.03
N LEU A 10 -4.55 1.47 30.75
CA LEU A 10 -5.28 0.80 29.68
C LEU A 10 -6.80 0.84 29.89
N GLY A 11 -7.26 0.72 31.14
CA GLY A 11 -8.68 0.83 31.48
C GLY A 11 -9.28 2.23 31.24
N LYS A 12 -8.44 3.28 31.22
CA LYS A 12 -8.83 4.66 30.94
C LYS A 12 -8.64 5.06 29.46
N ALA A 13 -8.21 4.12 28.61
CA ALA A 13 -7.94 4.42 27.21
C ALA A 13 -9.24 4.75 26.45
N LYS A 14 -9.23 5.89 25.76
CA LYS A 14 -10.32 6.37 24.91
C LYS A 14 -9.92 6.51 23.47
N ILE A 15 -8.63 6.67 23.20
CA ILE A 15 -8.08 6.82 21.85
C ILE A 15 -7.07 5.69 21.61
N ALA A 16 -7.23 4.99 20.49
CA ALA A 16 -6.26 4.00 20.02
C ALA A 16 -5.71 4.44 18.65
N VAL A 17 -4.41 4.69 18.60
CA VAL A 17 -3.69 5.13 17.40
C VAL A 17 -2.86 3.98 16.86
N PHE A 18 -3.02 3.69 15.59
CA PHE A 18 -2.30 2.62 14.90
C PHE A 18 -1.51 3.18 13.71
N ASP A 19 -0.25 2.76 13.58
CA ASP A 19 0.43 2.86 12.31
C ASP A 19 -0.20 1.85 11.32
N LYS A 20 -0.28 2.19 10.03
CA LYS A 20 -0.82 1.28 9.03
C LYS A 20 0.17 0.16 8.71
N THR A 21 1.34 0.53 8.20
CA THR A 21 2.31 -0.41 7.61
C THR A 21 3.02 -1.23 8.69
N GLY A 22 3.04 -2.56 8.55
CA GLY A 22 3.64 -3.45 9.52
C GLY A 22 2.79 -3.70 10.78
N THR A 23 1.83 -2.83 11.11
CA THR A 23 0.94 -2.93 12.27
C THR A 23 -0.44 -3.45 11.89
N LEU A 24 -1.23 -2.70 11.15
CA LEU A 24 -2.55 -3.13 10.62
C LEU A 24 -2.39 -4.02 9.38
N THR A 25 -1.30 -3.83 8.66
CA THR A 25 -0.94 -4.59 7.47
C THR A 25 0.32 -5.42 7.72
N LYS A 26 0.58 -6.37 6.82
CA LYS A 26 1.74 -7.28 6.91
C LYS A 26 3.05 -6.61 6.48
N GLY A 27 3.00 -5.40 5.88
CA GLY A 27 4.15 -4.77 5.24
C GLY A 27 4.58 -5.50 3.96
N VAL A 28 3.71 -6.34 3.42
CA VAL A 28 3.97 -7.13 2.21
C VAL A 28 2.99 -6.74 1.12
N PHE A 29 3.53 -6.23 0.03
CA PHE A 29 2.73 -5.88 -1.14
C PHE A 29 2.30 -7.14 -1.90
N LYS A 30 1.04 -7.16 -2.35
CA LYS A 30 0.48 -8.21 -3.20
C LYS A 30 -0.30 -7.63 -4.36
N VAL A 31 -0.32 -8.35 -5.46
CA VAL A 31 -1.27 -8.11 -6.55
C VAL A 31 -2.68 -8.47 -6.04
N VAL A 32 -3.55 -7.48 -5.97
CA VAL A 32 -4.93 -7.62 -5.46
C VAL A 32 -5.97 -7.60 -6.58
N GLU A 33 -5.62 -7.09 -7.76
CA GLU A 33 -6.49 -7.08 -8.93
C GLU A 33 -5.67 -6.99 -10.22
N THR A 34 -6.12 -7.70 -11.25
CA THR A 34 -5.64 -7.60 -12.63
C THR A 34 -6.82 -7.20 -13.53
N CYS A 35 -6.60 -6.22 -14.40
CA CYS A 35 -7.58 -5.77 -15.39
C CYS A 35 -6.96 -5.92 -16.77
N ALA A 36 -6.99 -7.12 -17.33
CA ALA A 36 -6.45 -7.42 -18.66
C ALA A 36 -7.32 -6.80 -19.77
N ASN A 37 -6.69 -6.36 -20.86
CA ASN A 37 -7.33 -5.75 -22.02
C ASN A 37 -6.84 -6.41 -23.31
N GLY A 38 -7.67 -7.26 -23.90
CA GLY A 38 -7.38 -8.00 -25.12
C GLY A 38 -6.33 -9.12 -24.99
N ILE A 39 -5.95 -9.46 -23.78
CA ILE A 39 -5.04 -10.58 -23.44
C ILE A 39 -5.56 -11.29 -22.19
N SER A 40 -4.96 -12.43 -21.82
CA SER A 40 -5.25 -13.09 -20.54
C SER A 40 -4.61 -12.35 -19.35
N GLU A 41 -5.09 -12.63 -18.14
CA GLU A 41 -4.47 -12.09 -16.91
C GLU A 41 -3.05 -12.65 -16.70
N ASP A 42 -2.83 -13.91 -17.07
CA ASP A 42 -1.52 -14.54 -17.00
C ASP A 42 -0.52 -13.89 -17.97
N ASP A 43 -0.96 -13.54 -19.20
CA ASP A 43 -0.12 -12.80 -20.17
C ASP A 43 0.17 -11.37 -19.66
N LEU A 44 -0.80 -10.72 -19.01
CA LEU A 44 -0.61 -9.40 -18.41
C LEU A 44 0.45 -9.45 -17.30
N LEU A 45 0.36 -10.46 -16.41
CA LEU A 45 1.35 -10.68 -15.35
C LEU A 45 2.72 -11.05 -15.92
N GLU A 46 2.77 -11.83 -17.00
CA GLU A 46 4.01 -12.12 -17.71
C GLU A 46 4.67 -10.84 -18.19
N LEU A 47 3.97 -10.00 -18.95
CA LEU A 47 4.50 -8.74 -19.48
C LEU A 47 5.03 -7.84 -18.34
N ALA A 48 4.27 -7.73 -17.26
CA ALA A 48 4.67 -6.93 -16.10
C ALA A 48 5.91 -7.52 -15.39
N ALA A 49 6.00 -8.86 -15.24
CA ALA A 49 7.15 -9.53 -14.63
C ALA A 49 8.43 -9.34 -15.44
N TYR A 50 8.33 -9.36 -16.79
CA TYR A 50 9.46 -9.02 -17.67
C TYR A 50 9.87 -7.55 -17.51
N GLY A 51 8.91 -6.61 -17.45
CA GLY A 51 9.18 -5.18 -17.22
C GLY A 51 9.90 -4.93 -15.90
N GLU A 52 9.45 -5.57 -14.84
CA GLU A 52 9.98 -5.38 -13.48
C GLU A 52 11.15 -6.33 -13.12
N TYR A 53 11.69 -7.06 -14.09
CA TYR A 53 12.68 -8.10 -13.82
C TYR A 53 13.90 -7.56 -13.07
N TYR A 54 14.47 -6.44 -13.50
CA TYR A 54 15.65 -5.83 -12.91
C TYR A 54 15.34 -4.92 -11.71
N SER A 55 14.07 -4.65 -11.45
CA SER A 55 13.65 -3.80 -10.34
C SER A 55 13.75 -4.56 -9.00
N ASN A 56 14.35 -3.90 -7.99
CA ASN A 56 14.39 -4.38 -6.61
C ASN A 56 13.28 -3.75 -5.73
N HIS A 57 12.36 -3.00 -6.33
CA HIS A 57 11.27 -2.38 -5.59
C HIS A 57 10.31 -3.42 -5.02
N PRO A 58 9.73 -3.24 -3.81
CA PRO A 58 8.76 -4.18 -3.22
C PRO A 58 7.56 -4.48 -4.13
N ILE A 59 7.12 -3.50 -4.91
CA ILE A 59 6.07 -3.67 -5.93
C ILE A 59 6.50 -4.68 -7.01
N ALA A 60 7.74 -4.56 -7.51
CA ALA A 60 8.29 -5.51 -8.49
C ALA A 60 8.35 -6.94 -7.93
N ALA A 61 8.73 -7.08 -6.66
CA ALA A 61 8.73 -8.37 -5.99
C ALA A 61 7.32 -8.99 -5.94
N SER A 62 6.28 -8.18 -5.70
CA SER A 62 4.89 -8.64 -5.68
C SER A 62 4.40 -9.12 -7.05
N ILE A 63 4.80 -8.44 -8.13
CA ILE A 63 4.46 -8.85 -9.51
C ILE A 63 5.16 -10.15 -9.87
N LYS A 64 6.48 -10.23 -9.57
CA LYS A 64 7.25 -11.46 -9.81
C LYS A 64 6.71 -12.66 -9.03
N ALA A 65 6.21 -12.44 -7.82
CA ALA A 65 5.57 -13.49 -7.02
C ALA A 65 4.18 -13.91 -7.55
N ALA A 66 3.44 -12.99 -8.16
CA ALA A 66 2.14 -13.27 -8.77
C ALA A 66 2.25 -14.01 -10.11
N TYR A 67 3.33 -13.78 -10.85
CA TYR A 67 3.60 -14.48 -12.10
C TYR A 67 4.06 -15.90 -11.81
N LYS A 68 3.28 -16.90 -12.25
CA LYS A 68 3.56 -18.35 -12.00
C LYS A 68 4.64 -18.93 -12.89
N GLY A 69 5.03 -18.22 -13.96
CA GLY A 69 6.06 -18.65 -14.89
C GLY A 69 7.46 -18.21 -14.44
N THR A 70 8.43 -18.46 -15.31
CA THR A 70 9.82 -18.01 -15.13
C THR A 70 10.17 -17.02 -16.22
N VAL A 71 10.72 -15.86 -15.84
CA VAL A 71 11.24 -14.88 -16.81
C VAL A 71 12.49 -15.45 -17.48
N GLN A 72 12.45 -15.58 -18.79
CA GLN A 72 13.56 -16.04 -19.63
C GLN A 72 14.40 -14.83 -20.05
N ILE A 73 15.61 -14.71 -19.52
CA ILE A 73 16.47 -13.53 -19.71
C ILE A 73 16.88 -13.36 -21.19
N ASP A 74 17.04 -14.44 -21.91
CA ASP A 74 17.37 -14.48 -23.34
C ASP A 74 16.28 -13.84 -24.25
N ARG A 75 15.07 -13.68 -23.72
CA ARG A 75 13.96 -12.97 -24.40
C ARG A 75 13.89 -11.50 -24.02
N LEU A 76 14.77 -11.02 -23.15
CA LEU A 76 14.73 -9.66 -22.60
C LEU A 76 15.96 -8.88 -23.08
N ASP A 77 15.69 -7.86 -23.90
CA ASP A 77 16.68 -6.90 -24.36
C ASP A 77 16.31 -5.49 -23.91
N GLY A 78 17.31 -4.65 -23.72
CA GLY A 78 17.14 -3.24 -23.41
C GLY A 78 16.33 -3.00 -22.14
N TYR A 79 16.90 -2.36 -21.17
CA TYR A 79 16.24 -1.92 -19.93
C TYR A 79 16.46 -0.42 -19.79
N GLU A 80 15.39 0.31 -19.59
CA GLU A 80 15.41 1.76 -19.39
C GLU A 80 14.43 2.12 -18.28
N GLU A 81 14.95 2.69 -17.19
CA GLU A 81 14.11 3.28 -16.15
C GLU A 81 13.76 4.72 -16.54
N ILE A 82 12.46 5.01 -16.62
CA ILE A 82 11.94 6.33 -16.92
C ILE A 82 11.55 6.99 -15.59
N SER A 83 12.41 7.91 -15.15
CA SER A 83 12.32 8.52 -13.82
C SER A 83 10.93 9.03 -13.48
N GLY A 84 10.39 8.56 -12.33
CA GLY A 84 9.07 8.93 -11.81
C GLY A 84 7.87 8.44 -12.64
N MET A 85 8.09 7.61 -13.67
CA MET A 85 7.03 7.11 -14.55
C MET A 85 6.94 5.58 -14.60
N GLY A 86 8.08 4.88 -14.70
CA GLY A 86 8.10 3.43 -14.80
C GLY A 86 9.28 2.91 -15.61
N ILE A 87 9.12 1.79 -16.28
CA ILE A 87 10.17 1.02 -16.92
C ILE A 87 9.78 0.69 -18.37
N LYS A 88 10.77 0.67 -19.23
CA LYS A 88 10.69 0.18 -20.61
C LYS A 88 11.68 -0.97 -20.78
N VAL A 89 11.23 -2.06 -21.40
CA VAL A 89 12.06 -3.19 -21.81
C VAL A 89 11.69 -3.62 -23.23
N LEU A 90 12.57 -4.39 -23.88
CA LEU A 90 12.25 -5.12 -25.10
C LEU A 90 12.11 -6.61 -24.77
N LYS A 91 10.94 -7.18 -24.99
CA LYS A 91 10.65 -8.61 -24.87
C LYS A 91 10.42 -9.18 -26.28
N ASP A 92 11.26 -10.12 -26.70
CA ASP A 92 11.22 -10.68 -28.07
C ASP A 92 11.20 -9.58 -29.15
N GLY A 93 11.96 -8.51 -28.97
CA GLY A 93 12.02 -7.34 -29.87
C GLY A 93 10.81 -6.41 -29.79
N LYS A 94 9.81 -6.66 -28.92
CA LYS A 94 8.64 -5.82 -28.71
C LYS A 94 8.84 -4.92 -27.51
N GLU A 95 8.51 -3.63 -27.65
CA GLU A 95 8.56 -2.69 -26.54
C GLU A 95 7.47 -3.04 -25.50
N VAL A 96 7.86 -3.24 -24.27
CA VAL A 96 6.97 -3.39 -23.11
C VAL A 96 7.19 -2.22 -22.16
N LEU A 97 6.11 -1.55 -21.79
CA LEU A 97 6.08 -0.44 -20.85
C LEU A 97 5.29 -0.87 -19.60
N VAL A 98 5.89 -0.68 -18.42
CA VAL A 98 5.24 -0.91 -17.13
C VAL A 98 5.43 0.31 -16.26
N GLY A 99 4.35 0.94 -15.79
CA GLY A 99 4.48 2.12 -14.95
C GLY A 99 3.16 2.81 -14.63
N ASN A 100 3.25 4.06 -14.18
CA ASN A 100 2.07 4.84 -13.83
C ASN A 100 1.37 5.42 -15.10
N LYS A 101 0.20 6.04 -14.87
CA LYS A 101 -0.57 6.64 -15.97
C LYS A 101 0.22 7.66 -16.79
N LYS A 102 1.11 8.44 -16.14
CA LYS A 102 1.92 9.45 -16.85
C LYS A 102 2.82 8.84 -17.91
N LEU A 103 3.32 7.59 -17.69
CA LEU A 103 4.11 6.88 -18.68
C LEU A 103 3.30 6.65 -19.97
N LEU A 104 2.08 6.13 -19.85
CA LEU A 104 1.23 5.85 -21.01
C LEU A 104 0.80 7.13 -21.70
N ASP A 105 0.44 8.17 -20.95
CA ASP A 105 0.07 9.49 -21.47
C ASP A 105 1.23 10.11 -22.27
N SER A 106 2.47 10.00 -21.78
CA SER A 106 3.67 10.50 -22.47
C SER A 106 3.93 9.80 -23.81
N ARG A 107 3.50 8.55 -23.91
CA ARG A 107 3.60 7.72 -25.14
C ARG A 107 2.33 7.77 -26.00
N LYS A 108 1.34 8.59 -25.62
CA LYS A 108 0.04 8.73 -26.29
C LYS A 108 -0.71 7.40 -26.45
N ILE A 109 -0.56 6.49 -25.48
CA ILE A 109 -1.23 5.19 -25.49
C ILE A 109 -2.64 5.38 -24.94
N SER A 110 -3.64 5.07 -25.77
CA SER A 110 -5.05 5.22 -25.41
C SER A 110 -5.51 4.08 -24.52
N MET A 111 -6.20 4.45 -23.43
CA MET A 111 -6.90 3.53 -22.53
C MET A 111 -8.43 3.64 -22.68
N ALA A 112 -8.91 4.19 -23.80
CA ALA A 112 -10.34 4.39 -24.04
C ALA A 112 -11.09 3.05 -24.00
N GLY A 113 -12.18 2.97 -23.23
CA GLY A 113 -12.99 1.76 -23.08
C GLY A 113 -12.37 0.66 -22.20
N ALA A 114 -11.18 0.89 -21.63
CA ALA A 114 -10.56 -0.08 -20.76
C ALA A 114 -11.26 -0.16 -19.39
N LYS A 115 -11.33 -1.39 -18.84
CA LYS A 115 -11.83 -1.62 -17.47
C LYS A 115 -10.94 -0.88 -16.48
N GLN A 116 -11.55 -0.09 -15.63
CA GLN A 116 -10.85 0.58 -14.53
C GLN A 116 -10.70 -0.36 -13.33
N PRO A 117 -9.60 -0.25 -12.58
CA PRO A 117 -9.43 -1.04 -11.37
C PRO A 117 -10.50 -0.66 -10.32
N SER A 118 -11.04 -1.66 -9.65
CA SER A 118 -12.03 -1.52 -8.57
C SER A 118 -11.39 -1.55 -7.18
N LYS A 119 -10.23 -2.18 -7.07
CA LYS A 119 -9.48 -2.26 -5.82
C LYS A 119 -8.62 -1.01 -5.64
N VAL A 120 -8.47 -0.61 -4.39
CA VAL A 120 -7.63 0.54 -4.03
C VAL A 120 -6.20 0.07 -3.76
N GLY A 121 -5.25 0.79 -4.33
CA GLY A 121 -3.83 0.45 -4.23
C GLY A 121 -2.99 1.24 -5.22
N THR A 122 -1.73 0.85 -5.35
CA THR A 122 -0.85 1.35 -6.41
C THR A 122 -1.22 0.65 -7.72
N VAL A 123 -1.60 1.43 -8.73
CA VAL A 123 -1.96 0.91 -10.05
C VAL A 123 -0.78 1.05 -11.00
N LEU A 124 -0.33 -0.06 -11.54
CA LEU A 124 0.62 -0.12 -12.67
C LEU A 124 -0.13 -0.45 -13.95
N PHE A 125 0.18 0.31 -14.98
CA PHE A 125 -0.35 0.15 -16.33
C PHE A 125 0.68 -0.55 -17.20
N VAL A 126 0.21 -1.46 -18.06
CA VAL A 126 1.07 -2.26 -18.94
C VAL A 126 0.66 -2.00 -20.40
N ALA A 127 1.67 -1.79 -21.24
CA ALA A 127 1.48 -1.66 -22.67
C ALA A 127 2.56 -2.44 -23.44
N GLU A 128 2.22 -2.96 -24.62
CA GLU A 128 3.13 -3.64 -25.53
C GLU A 128 2.99 -3.05 -26.94
N ASN A 129 4.11 -2.66 -27.56
CA ASN A 129 4.15 -2.07 -28.90
C ASN A 129 3.12 -0.93 -29.11
N GLY A 130 3.03 -0.01 -28.16
CA GLY A 130 2.11 1.13 -28.21
C GLY A 130 0.64 0.79 -27.96
N ALA A 131 0.30 -0.47 -27.67
CA ALA A 131 -1.06 -0.89 -27.35
C ALA A 131 -1.22 -1.16 -25.85
N TYR A 132 -2.25 -0.57 -25.23
CA TYR A 132 -2.61 -0.85 -23.83
C TYR A 132 -3.02 -2.32 -23.64
N LYS A 133 -2.43 -2.99 -22.66
CA LYS A 133 -2.67 -4.40 -22.35
C LYS A 133 -3.42 -4.63 -21.04
N GLY A 134 -3.42 -3.64 -20.16
CA GLY A 134 -4.13 -3.77 -18.89
C GLY A 134 -3.48 -3.02 -17.75
N CYS A 135 -4.06 -3.18 -16.55
CA CYS A 135 -3.47 -2.67 -15.32
C CYS A 135 -3.46 -3.71 -14.21
N ILE A 136 -2.55 -3.51 -13.27
CA ILE A 136 -2.36 -4.37 -12.11
C ILE A 136 -2.43 -3.47 -10.88
N THR A 137 -3.30 -3.80 -9.92
CA THR A 137 -3.40 -3.10 -8.65
C THR A 137 -2.65 -3.88 -7.58
N ILE A 138 -1.80 -3.17 -6.87
CA ILE A 138 -0.95 -3.71 -5.82
C ILE A 138 -1.26 -2.98 -4.53
N ALA A 139 -1.50 -3.72 -3.46
CA ALA A 139 -1.78 -3.16 -2.13
C ALA A 139 -1.03 -3.94 -1.05
N ASP A 140 -0.82 -3.28 0.08
CA ASP A 140 -0.31 -3.91 1.28
C ASP A 140 -1.42 -4.77 1.92
N GLU A 141 -1.10 -6.00 2.29
CA GLU A 141 -2.06 -6.96 2.80
C GLU A 141 -2.43 -6.66 4.27
N ILE A 142 -3.71 -6.49 4.55
CA ILE A 142 -4.22 -6.37 5.92
C ILE A 142 -3.95 -7.69 6.68
N LYS A 143 -3.48 -7.60 7.92
CA LYS A 143 -3.28 -8.79 8.77
C LYS A 143 -4.62 -9.44 9.11
N ASP A 144 -4.61 -10.76 9.20
CA ASP A 144 -5.79 -11.53 9.59
C ASP A 144 -6.24 -11.14 11.00
N GLY A 145 -7.56 -11.01 11.20
CA GLY A 145 -8.16 -10.70 12.49
C GLY A 145 -8.10 -9.22 12.92
N VAL A 146 -7.46 -8.32 12.19
CA VAL A 146 -7.37 -6.89 12.56
C VAL A 146 -8.74 -6.23 12.64
N LYS A 147 -9.64 -6.53 11.72
CA LYS A 147 -11.00 -5.99 11.74
C LYS A 147 -11.75 -6.37 13.03
N ASP A 148 -11.64 -7.63 13.44
CA ASP A 148 -12.27 -8.13 14.65
C ASP A 148 -11.60 -7.56 15.91
N ALA A 149 -10.28 -7.37 15.87
CA ALA A 149 -9.54 -6.73 16.95
C ALA A 149 -9.99 -5.27 17.13
N ILE A 150 -10.12 -4.49 16.05
CA ILE A 150 -10.62 -3.10 16.10
C ILE A 150 -12.05 -3.06 16.63
N ALA A 151 -12.93 -3.94 16.16
CA ALA A 151 -14.29 -4.04 16.67
C ALA A 151 -14.32 -4.38 18.17
N SER A 152 -13.39 -5.21 18.63
CA SER A 152 -13.29 -5.63 20.05
C SER A 152 -12.79 -4.51 20.95
N ILE A 153 -11.76 -3.76 20.55
CA ILE A 153 -11.27 -2.63 21.36
C ILE A 153 -12.31 -1.51 21.49
N LYS A 154 -13.11 -1.28 20.44
CA LYS A 154 -14.25 -0.34 20.53
C LYS A 154 -15.29 -0.79 21.56
N LYS A 155 -15.60 -2.08 21.62
CA LYS A 155 -16.50 -2.64 22.65
C LYS A 155 -15.90 -2.52 24.05
N CYS A 156 -14.58 -2.47 24.19
CA CYS A 156 -13.90 -2.26 25.46
C CYS A 156 -13.86 -0.79 25.91
N GLY A 157 -14.46 0.14 25.15
CA GLY A 157 -14.60 1.55 25.55
C GLY A 157 -13.61 2.51 24.87
N ILE A 158 -12.96 2.10 23.78
CA ILE A 158 -12.23 3.01 22.89
C ILE A 158 -13.24 3.78 22.06
N ASP A 159 -13.25 5.11 22.20
CA ASP A 159 -14.20 6.00 21.55
C ASP A 159 -13.73 6.42 20.15
N ASN A 160 -12.40 6.49 19.92
CA ASN A 160 -11.81 6.88 18.65
C ASN A 160 -10.62 5.99 18.27
N VAL A 161 -10.72 5.30 17.16
CA VAL A 161 -9.63 4.55 16.54
C VAL A 161 -9.05 5.37 15.40
N VAL A 162 -7.77 5.69 15.50
CA VAL A 162 -7.03 6.55 14.56
C VAL A 162 -6.00 5.73 13.80
N MET A 163 -5.91 5.92 12.50
CA MET A 163 -4.85 5.36 11.66
C MET A 163 -3.91 6.46 11.15
N LEU A 164 -2.61 6.25 11.31
CA LEU A 164 -1.56 7.11 10.74
C LEU A 164 -0.89 6.38 9.58
N THR A 165 -0.69 7.06 8.45
CA THR A 165 -0.02 6.47 7.28
C THR A 165 0.60 7.54 6.38
N GLY A 166 1.69 7.18 5.69
CA GLY A 166 2.27 7.97 4.59
C GLY A 166 1.56 7.76 3.24
N ASP A 167 0.59 6.84 3.17
CA ASP A 167 -0.13 6.57 1.92
C ASP A 167 -1.01 7.74 1.49
N LYS A 168 -1.37 7.73 0.21
CA LYS A 168 -2.36 8.66 -0.33
C LYS A 168 -3.71 8.49 0.37
N LYS A 169 -4.42 9.62 0.49
CA LYS A 169 -5.70 9.69 1.20
C LYS A 169 -6.71 8.63 0.73
N GLU A 170 -6.85 8.42 -0.58
CA GLU A 170 -7.82 7.45 -1.12
C GLU A 170 -7.53 6.01 -0.67
N VAL A 171 -6.24 5.65 -0.60
CA VAL A 171 -5.80 4.32 -0.14
C VAL A 171 -6.08 4.16 1.35
N ALA A 172 -5.72 5.17 2.13
CA ALA A 172 -5.93 5.19 3.58
C ALA A 172 -7.42 5.13 3.95
N ASP A 173 -8.27 5.94 3.31
CA ASP A 173 -9.71 5.95 3.53
C ASP A 173 -10.36 4.59 3.21
N SER A 174 -9.89 3.90 2.15
CA SER A 174 -10.39 2.57 1.80
C SER A 174 -10.06 1.53 2.88
N VAL A 175 -8.82 1.51 3.37
CA VAL A 175 -8.40 0.61 4.45
C VAL A 175 -9.17 0.91 5.74
N ALA A 176 -9.33 2.19 6.07
CA ALA A 176 -10.07 2.61 7.27
C ALA A 176 -11.54 2.18 7.22
N LYS A 177 -12.19 2.33 6.06
CA LYS A 177 -13.58 1.87 5.84
C LYS A 177 -13.69 0.36 6.01
N GLU A 178 -12.75 -0.41 5.47
CA GLU A 178 -12.75 -1.87 5.59
C GLU A 178 -12.58 -2.34 7.03
N LEU A 179 -11.70 -1.67 7.80
CA LEU A 179 -11.38 -2.01 9.18
C LEU A 179 -12.33 -1.40 10.21
N GLY A 180 -13.15 -0.43 9.82
CA GLY A 180 -14.02 0.31 10.74
C GLY A 180 -13.26 1.31 11.62
N ILE A 181 -12.21 1.95 11.09
CA ILE A 181 -11.43 3.00 11.73
C ILE A 181 -12.17 4.33 11.62
N ASP A 182 -12.13 5.14 12.70
CA ASP A 182 -12.93 6.38 12.79
C ASP A 182 -12.22 7.58 12.18
N THR A 183 -10.90 7.68 12.42
CA THR A 183 -10.10 8.83 12.00
C THR A 183 -8.89 8.38 11.18
N VAL A 184 -8.65 9.07 10.05
CA VAL A 184 -7.52 8.79 9.16
C VAL A 184 -6.64 10.02 9.03
N CYS A 185 -5.34 9.84 9.31
CA CYS A 185 -4.30 10.83 9.02
C CYS A 185 -3.39 10.22 7.94
N ALA A 186 -3.60 10.66 6.71
CA ALA A 186 -2.89 10.19 5.51
C ALA A 186 -1.80 11.17 5.07
N GLU A 187 -0.94 10.73 4.14
CA GLU A 187 0.12 11.53 3.51
C GLU A 187 1.14 12.11 4.50
N LEU A 188 1.32 11.43 5.65
CA LEU A 188 2.21 11.86 6.72
C LEU A 188 3.67 11.48 6.42
N MET A 189 4.55 12.44 6.59
CA MET A 189 5.98 12.16 6.72
C MET A 189 6.28 11.58 8.12
N PRO A 190 7.43 10.92 8.33
CA PRO A 190 7.75 10.33 9.63
C PRO A 190 7.63 11.30 10.81
N GLY A 191 8.07 12.55 10.64
CA GLY A 191 7.95 13.60 11.67
C GLY A 191 6.50 13.99 11.96
N ASP A 192 5.66 14.08 10.93
CA ASP A 192 4.24 14.47 11.07
C ASP A 192 3.46 13.46 11.90
N LYS A 193 3.87 12.18 11.90
CA LYS A 193 3.23 11.14 12.74
C LYS A 193 3.40 11.45 14.23
N VAL A 194 4.59 11.90 14.64
CA VAL A 194 4.87 12.29 16.02
C VAL A 194 4.02 13.50 16.42
N ASP A 195 4.06 14.54 15.58
CA ASP A 195 3.28 15.78 15.81
C ASP A 195 1.77 15.48 15.94
N LYS A 196 1.28 14.52 15.15
CA LYS A 196 -0.13 14.11 15.18
C LYS A 196 -0.49 13.38 16.46
N VAL A 197 0.38 12.50 16.95
CA VAL A 197 0.19 11.82 18.24
C VAL A 197 0.21 12.85 19.38
N GLU A 198 1.16 13.80 19.36
CA GLU A 198 1.22 14.86 20.36
C GLU A 198 -0.02 15.79 20.34
N GLN A 199 -0.54 16.09 19.14
CA GLN A 199 -1.79 16.81 19.00
C GLN A 199 -2.95 16.06 19.67
N LEU A 200 -3.11 14.76 19.38
CA LEU A 200 -4.15 13.93 19.98
C LEU A 200 -4.00 13.81 21.51
N LEU A 201 -2.76 13.78 22.02
CA LEU A 201 -2.48 13.81 23.45
C LEU A 201 -2.90 15.12 24.13
N ARG A 202 -2.79 16.25 23.43
CA ARG A 202 -3.23 17.58 23.94
C ARG A 202 -4.75 17.76 23.89
N GLU A 203 -5.40 17.14 22.90
CA GLU A 203 -6.85 17.26 22.66
C GLU A 203 -7.69 16.28 23.47
N LYS A 204 -7.09 15.21 24.04
CA LYS A 204 -7.80 14.22 24.83
C LYS A 204 -8.27 14.80 26.18
N ASP A 205 -9.31 14.20 26.76
CA ASP A 205 -9.75 14.51 28.11
C ASP A 205 -8.64 14.20 29.16
N GLU A 206 -8.53 15.02 30.20
CA GLU A 206 -7.49 14.91 31.24
C GLU A 206 -7.45 13.51 31.88
N ASP A 207 -8.61 12.92 32.14
CA ASP A 207 -8.74 11.58 32.76
C ASP A 207 -8.62 10.41 31.79
N SER A 208 -8.47 10.67 30.49
CA SER A 208 -8.37 9.63 29.47
C SER A 208 -6.92 9.30 29.09
N THR A 209 -6.71 8.12 28.50
CA THR A 209 -5.40 7.68 28.00
C THR A 209 -5.47 7.42 26.49
N LEU A 210 -4.36 7.70 25.81
CA LEU A 210 -4.13 7.33 24.41
C LEU A 210 -3.20 6.11 24.37
N ILE A 211 -3.53 5.14 23.54
CA ILE A 211 -2.68 4.00 23.22
C ILE A 211 -2.13 4.18 21.82
N PHE A 212 -0.81 4.08 21.65
CA PHE A 212 -0.16 4.03 20.34
C PHE A 212 0.38 2.62 20.07
N THR A 213 0.13 2.11 18.87
CA THR A 213 0.64 0.81 18.40
C THR A 213 1.31 1.01 17.05
N GLY A 214 2.59 0.71 16.98
CA GLY A 214 3.42 0.75 15.79
C GLY A 214 4.37 -0.45 15.73
N ASP A 215 5.05 -0.64 14.61
CA ASP A 215 6.00 -1.74 14.40
C ASP A 215 7.41 -1.48 14.99
N GLY A 216 7.60 -0.32 15.62
CA GLY A 216 8.85 0.04 16.32
C GLY A 216 10.03 0.45 15.43
N ILE A 217 9.88 0.44 14.12
CA ILE A 217 10.99 0.78 13.19
C ILE A 217 11.33 2.28 13.22
N ASN A 218 10.42 3.13 13.67
CA ASN A 218 10.59 4.58 13.71
C ASN A 218 10.92 5.15 15.11
N GLU A 219 11.14 4.30 16.12
CA GLU A 219 11.37 4.74 17.51
C GLU A 219 12.77 5.31 17.78
N GLN A 220 13.68 5.37 16.80
CA GLN A 220 15.03 5.90 17.02
C GLN A 220 15.11 7.43 17.18
N GLN A 221 13.97 8.16 17.18
CA GLN A 221 13.95 9.61 17.38
C GLN A 221 13.17 10.10 18.61
N THR A 222 12.63 9.22 19.42
CA THR A 222 11.98 9.60 20.68
C THR A 222 12.79 9.10 21.89
N SER A 223 13.97 9.70 22.10
CA SER A 223 14.63 9.71 23.40
C SER A 223 14.15 10.94 24.17
N PHE A 224 13.21 10.75 25.07
CA PHE A 224 12.91 11.66 26.18
C PHE A 224 13.04 10.90 27.48
#